data_85045b00fc279f59127df938d70a7b88
#
_entry.id   85045b00fc279f59127df938d70a7b88
#
_cell.length_a   1.000
_cell.length_b   1.000
_cell.length_c   1.000
_cell.angle_alpha   90.00
_cell.angle_beta   90.00
_cell.angle_gamma   90.00
#
_symmetry.space_group_name_H-M   'P 1'
#
loop_
_entity.id
_entity.type
_entity.pdbx_description
1 polymer ?
#
loop_
_entity_poly.entity_id
_entity_poly.type
_entity_poly.pdbx_seq_one_letter_code
_entity_poly.pdbx_strand_id
1 'polypeptide(L)'
;MYSYEYPHPALTTDCVVFGFDGSGLNLLLVERGLKPYKGKWALPGGFVRIDETLEEGALRELREETGVMDIYIEQLQAFSRVDRDPRERVVTVAFLAFVRQEDYEVIAGDDAAKAQWFPVDMLPDLAFDHSEIVRVALDKLRWKITYEPLAFRLLNKEFTMTQVQTIYEAVLGQKFDRRN
;
A
#
# COMPACT_ATOMS: atom_id res chain seq x y z
N MET A 1 14.45 -22.17 18.47
CA MET A 1 14.30 -22.75 17.12
C MET A 1 12.96 -23.46 17.08
N TYR A 2 12.07 -23.08 16.15
CA TYR A 2 10.79 -23.75 15.97
C TYR A 2 10.99 -24.99 15.09
N SER A 3 10.34 -26.09 15.41
CA SER A 3 10.36 -27.33 14.62
C SER A 3 8.92 -27.72 14.28
N TYR A 4 8.68 -28.03 13.02
CA TYR A 4 7.34 -28.35 12.51
C TYR A 4 7.36 -29.72 11.85
N GLU A 5 6.25 -30.45 11.95
CA GLU A 5 6.08 -31.76 11.31
C GLU A 5 5.99 -31.65 9.80
N TYR A 6 5.36 -30.56 9.30
CA TYR A 6 5.19 -30.30 7.86
C TYR A 6 5.88 -29.00 7.45
N PRO A 7 6.35 -28.89 6.19
CA PRO A 7 6.91 -27.65 5.67
C PRO A 7 5.89 -26.49 5.77
N HIS A 8 6.35 -25.34 6.20
CA HIS A 8 5.54 -24.12 6.27
C HIS A 8 6.07 -23.07 5.31
N PRO A 9 5.20 -22.33 4.58
CA PRO A 9 5.63 -21.13 3.92
C PRO A 9 5.95 -20.04 4.94
N ALA A 10 6.89 -19.18 4.62
CA ALA A 10 7.05 -17.94 5.35
C ALA A 10 5.85 -17.03 5.08
N LEU A 11 5.44 -16.26 6.08
CA LEU A 11 4.30 -15.35 6.01
C LEU A 11 4.80 -13.91 6.04
N THR A 12 4.35 -13.09 5.09
CA THR A 12 4.66 -11.67 5.01
C THR A 12 3.39 -10.84 4.91
N THR A 13 3.51 -9.54 5.15
CA THR A 13 2.48 -8.55 4.85
C THR A 13 3.05 -7.47 3.97
N ASP A 14 2.24 -6.92 3.07
CA ASP A 14 2.55 -5.79 2.20
C ASP A 14 1.45 -4.73 2.32
N CYS A 15 1.82 -3.46 2.52
CA CYS A 15 0.89 -2.35 2.66
C CYS A 15 0.81 -1.53 1.37
N VAL A 16 -0.38 -1.47 0.76
CA VAL A 16 -0.68 -0.58 -0.36
C VAL A 16 -1.33 0.67 0.21
N VAL A 17 -0.54 1.73 0.39
CA VAL A 17 -1.02 3.00 0.93
C VAL A 17 -1.16 4.00 -0.21
N PHE A 18 -2.41 4.28 -0.59
CA PHE A 18 -2.73 5.34 -1.53
C PHE A 18 -2.92 6.66 -0.79
N GLY A 19 -2.24 7.69 -1.23
CA GLY A 19 -2.33 9.06 -0.73
C GLY A 19 -2.94 10.00 -1.77
N PHE A 20 -3.91 10.81 -1.34
CA PHE A 20 -4.44 11.90 -2.14
C PHE A 20 -3.77 13.21 -1.70
N ASP A 21 -3.13 13.94 -2.63
CA ASP A 21 -2.38 15.17 -2.37
C ASP A 21 -3.18 16.46 -2.66
N GLY A 22 -4.50 16.34 -2.89
CA GLY A 22 -5.36 17.45 -3.30
C GLY A 22 -5.53 17.56 -4.81
N SER A 23 -4.73 16.89 -5.61
CA SER A 23 -4.76 16.93 -7.08
C SER A 23 -4.73 15.54 -7.73
N GLY A 24 -3.98 14.61 -7.19
CA GLY A 24 -3.73 13.30 -7.75
C GLY A 24 -3.66 12.19 -6.71
N LEU A 25 -3.60 10.96 -7.22
CA LEU A 25 -3.43 9.76 -6.43
C LEU A 25 -1.97 9.31 -6.47
N ASN A 26 -1.37 9.15 -5.30
CA ASN A 26 -0.01 8.68 -5.13
C ASN A 26 0.03 7.35 -4.37
N LEU A 27 1.09 6.59 -4.57
CA LEU A 27 1.39 5.35 -3.87
C LEU A 27 2.66 5.51 -3.04
N LEU A 28 2.62 5.10 -1.77
CA LEU A 28 3.79 5.06 -0.91
C LEU A 28 4.64 3.84 -1.22
N LEU A 29 5.92 4.07 -1.52
CA LEU A 29 6.90 3.04 -1.80
C LEU A 29 8.17 3.24 -0.97
N VAL A 30 8.90 2.14 -0.77
CA VAL A 30 10.21 2.11 -0.12
C VAL A 30 11.27 1.58 -1.09
N GLU A 31 12.48 2.16 -1.05
CA GLU A 31 13.63 1.64 -1.79
C GLU A 31 14.29 0.53 -0.97
N ARG A 32 14.42 -0.66 -1.54
CA ARG A 32 15.01 -1.81 -0.86
C ARG A 32 16.51 -1.63 -0.61
N GLY A 33 16.90 -1.69 0.67
CA GLY A 33 18.32 -1.64 1.09
C GLY A 33 19.06 -2.97 0.91
N LEU A 34 18.34 -4.11 0.88
CA LEU A 34 18.90 -5.46 0.92
C LEU A 34 18.53 -6.31 -0.31
N LYS A 35 19.33 -7.36 -0.57
CA LYS A 35 18.97 -8.41 -1.56
C LYS A 35 17.83 -9.28 -1.05
N PRO A 36 17.01 -9.86 -1.96
CA PRO A 36 16.96 -9.64 -3.40
C PRO A 36 16.39 -8.26 -3.75
N TYR A 37 16.59 -7.82 -4.98
CA TYR A 37 16.07 -6.56 -5.54
C TYR A 37 16.60 -5.28 -4.86
N LYS A 38 17.82 -5.28 -4.31
CA LYS A 38 18.44 -4.08 -3.74
C LYS A 38 18.39 -2.90 -4.73
N GLY A 39 17.96 -1.73 -4.26
CA GLY A 39 17.80 -0.50 -5.04
C GLY A 39 16.52 -0.45 -5.87
N LYS A 40 15.68 -1.49 -5.88
CA LYS A 40 14.35 -1.42 -6.47
C LYS A 40 13.32 -0.93 -5.46
N TRP A 41 12.26 -0.34 -5.98
CA TRP A 41 11.12 0.11 -5.18
C TRP A 41 10.18 -1.06 -4.86
N ALA A 42 9.58 -1.02 -3.70
CA ALA A 42 8.69 -2.04 -3.18
C ALA A 42 7.55 -1.42 -2.36
N LEU A 43 6.50 -2.18 -2.12
CA LEU A 43 5.52 -1.85 -1.08
C LEU A 43 6.20 -1.96 0.29
N PRO A 44 5.85 -1.10 1.25
CA PRO A 44 6.23 -1.31 2.65
C PRO A 44 5.70 -2.65 3.15
N GLY A 45 6.54 -3.42 3.85
CA GLY A 45 6.14 -4.71 4.35
C GLY A 45 7.31 -5.66 4.63
N GLY A 46 7.00 -6.73 5.34
CA GLY A 46 8.02 -7.71 5.74
C GLY A 46 7.44 -8.96 6.37
N PHE A 47 8.32 -9.72 7.04
CA PHE A 47 7.95 -10.99 7.66
C PHE A 47 7.13 -10.77 8.94
N VAL A 48 6.04 -11.53 9.06
CA VAL A 48 5.21 -11.55 10.26
C VAL A 48 5.93 -12.34 11.35
N ARG A 49 6.03 -11.76 12.55
CA ARG A 49 6.60 -12.40 13.72
C ARG A 49 5.65 -13.44 14.29
N ILE A 50 6.18 -14.40 15.06
CA ILE A 50 5.38 -15.51 15.57
C ILE A 50 4.36 -15.10 16.64
N ASP A 51 4.55 -13.95 17.23
CA ASP A 51 3.78 -13.39 18.35
C ASP A 51 2.94 -12.17 17.97
N GLU A 52 2.77 -11.90 16.66
CA GLU A 52 1.94 -10.81 16.16
C GLU A 52 0.88 -11.30 15.17
N THR A 53 -0.23 -10.58 15.07
CA THR A 53 -1.23 -10.77 14.02
C THR A 53 -0.74 -10.19 12.70
N LEU A 54 -1.45 -10.49 11.60
CA LEU A 54 -1.14 -9.93 10.27
C LEU A 54 -1.25 -8.40 10.26
N GLU A 55 -2.28 -7.86 10.90
CA GLU A 55 -2.51 -6.43 11.03
C GLU A 55 -1.40 -5.74 11.84
N GLU A 56 -1.01 -6.33 12.97
CA GLU A 56 0.09 -5.82 13.80
C GLU A 56 1.41 -5.82 13.02
N GLY A 57 1.71 -6.92 12.31
CA GLY A 57 2.89 -7.03 11.46
C GLY A 57 2.90 -5.98 10.34
N ALA A 58 1.77 -5.80 9.65
CA ALA A 58 1.62 -4.80 8.59
C ALA A 58 1.84 -3.37 9.11
N LEU A 59 1.22 -3.01 10.24
CA LEU A 59 1.37 -1.69 10.85
C LEU A 59 2.78 -1.46 11.41
N ARG A 60 3.42 -2.49 11.97
CA ARG A 60 4.80 -2.42 12.45
C ARG A 60 5.77 -2.15 11.31
N GLU A 61 5.72 -2.96 10.22
CA GLU A 61 6.59 -2.79 9.06
C GLU A 61 6.37 -1.41 8.41
N LEU A 62 5.11 -1.00 8.24
CA LEU A 62 4.79 0.32 7.68
C LEU A 62 5.43 1.44 8.50
N ARG A 63 5.32 1.37 9.83
CA ARG A 63 5.95 2.35 10.73
C ARG A 63 7.47 2.29 10.67
N GLU A 64 8.06 1.08 10.73
CA GLU A 64 9.52 0.90 10.75
C GLU A 64 10.17 1.37 9.44
N GLU A 65 9.52 1.18 8.29
CA GLU A 65 10.07 1.53 6.98
C GLU A 65 9.74 2.95 6.50
N THR A 66 8.62 3.53 6.96
CA THR A 66 8.12 4.81 6.40
C THR A 66 7.82 5.88 7.45
N GLY A 67 7.84 5.55 8.73
CA GLY A 67 7.42 6.45 9.81
C GLY A 67 5.89 6.66 9.92
N VAL A 68 5.10 6.11 9.01
CA VAL A 68 3.63 6.26 9.01
C VAL A 68 3.02 5.48 10.18
N MET A 69 2.20 6.17 10.98
CA MET A 69 1.51 5.64 12.17
C MET A 69 0.02 6.05 12.16
N ASP A 70 -0.76 5.42 13.04
CA ASP A 70 -2.17 5.76 13.29
C ASP A 70 -3.04 5.74 12.02
N ILE A 71 -2.76 4.79 11.14
CA ILE A 71 -3.44 4.60 9.87
C ILE A 71 -4.40 3.41 9.97
N TYR A 72 -5.60 3.57 9.39
CA TYR A 72 -6.52 2.45 9.19
C TYR A 72 -6.13 1.67 7.95
N ILE A 73 -5.92 0.36 8.11
CA ILE A 73 -5.67 -0.58 7.03
C ILE A 73 -6.81 -1.60 6.93
N GLU A 74 -7.09 -2.06 5.73
CA GLU A 74 -8.09 -3.10 5.45
C GLU A 74 -7.41 -4.24 4.69
N GLN A 75 -7.65 -5.47 5.10
CA GLN A 75 -7.12 -6.63 4.39
C GLN A 75 -7.65 -6.67 2.94
N LEU A 76 -6.73 -6.76 1.99
CA LEU A 76 -7.05 -6.87 0.57
C LEU A 76 -7.28 -8.34 0.20
N GLN A 77 -6.21 -9.11 0.07
CA GLN A 77 -6.19 -10.55 -0.16
C GLN A 77 -4.79 -11.13 0.04
N ALA A 78 -4.69 -12.46 0.02
CA ALA A 78 -3.42 -13.17 0.00
C ALA A 78 -2.90 -13.35 -1.43
N PHE A 79 -1.57 -13.24 -1.59
CA PHE A 79 -0.85 -13.53 -2.83
C PHE A 79 0.12 -14.69 -2.55
N SER A 80 -0.04 -15.77 -3.30
CA SER A 80 0.60 -17.04 -2.97
C SER A 80 1.23 -17.75 -4.18
N ARG A 81 1.58 -17.01 -5.25
CA ARG A 81 2.28 -17.60 -6.37
C ARG A 81 3.58 -18.25 -5.88
N VAL A 82 3.89 -19.48 -6.37
CA VAL A 82 4.95 -20.30 -5.80
C VAL A 82 6.33 -19.65 -5.90
N ASP A 83 6.55 -18.92 -6.98
CA ASP A 83 7.80 -18.27 -7.36
C ASP A 83 7.83 -16.76 -7.07
N ARG A 84 6.89 -16.24 -6.24
CA ARG A 84 6.80 -14.80 -5.96
C ARG A 84 8.03 -14.24 -5.26
N ASP A 85 8.71 -15.04 -4.45
CA ASP A 85 9.95 -14.67 -3.77
C ASP A 85 11.04 -15.69 -4.13
N PRO A 86 12.21 -15.24 -4.63
CA PRO A 86 13.29 -16.15 -5.03
C PRO A 86 14.04 -16.80 -3.85
N ARG A 87 13.80 -16.36 -2.61
CA ARG A 87 14.51 -16.87 -1.42
C ARG A 87 13.92 -18.18 -0.92
N GLU A 88 12.58 -18.24 -0.86
CA GLU A 88 11.83 -19.36 -0.29
C GLU A 88 10.36 -19.29 -0.64
N ARG A 89 9.60 -20.29 -0.20
CA ARG A 89 8.13 -20.29 -0.31
C ARG A 89 7.55 -19.24 0.63
N VAL A 90 7.03 -18.15 0.04
CA VAL A 90 6.41 -17.04 0.77
C VAL A 90 4.95 -16.88 0.36
N VAL A 91 4.09 -16.61 1.33
CA VAL A 91 2.72 -16.13 1.13
C VAL A 91 2.64 -14.75 1.78
N THR A 92 2.17 -13.74 1.04
CA THR A 92 1.88 -12.44 1.61
C THR A 92 0.39 -12.18 1.73
N VAL A 93 0.00 -11.46 2.77
CA VAL A 93 -1.33 -10.85 2.89
C VAL A 93 -1.18 -9.35 2.70
N ALA A 94 -1.79 -8.84 1.64
CA ALA A 94 -1.75 -7.42 1.34
C ALA A 94 -2.85 -6.66 2.09
N PHE A 95 -2.53 -5.45 2.51
CA PHE A 95 -3.44 -4.50 3.16
C PHE A 95 -3.55 -3.23 2.33
N LEU A 96 -4.73 -2.61 2.36
CA LEU A 96 -5.06 -1.38 1.64
C LEU A 96 -5.34 -0.25 2.62
N ALA A 97 -4.76 0.92 2.37
CA ALA A 97 -5.12 2.17 3.00
C ALA A 97 -5.35 3.26 1.95
N PHE A 98 -6.23 4.20 2.26
CA PHE A 98 -6.47 5.40 1.44
C PHE A 98 -6.56 6.62 2.35
N VAL A 99 -5.64 7.56 2.18
CA VAL A 99 -5.41 8.67 3.11
C VAL A 99 -5.22 10.00 2.41
N ARG A 100 -5.38 11.11 3.15
CA ARG A 100 -4.80 12.39 2.73
C ARG A 100 -3.30 12.33 2.93
N GLN A 101 -2.55 12.60 1.88
CA GLN A 101 -1.09 12.50 1.93
C GLN A 101 -0.49 13.51 2.92
N GLU A 102 -1.07 14.70 3.04
CA GLU A 102 -0.60 15.76 3.95
C GLU A 102 -0.68 15.41 5.44
N ASP A 103 -1.50 14.41 5.82
CA ASP A 103 -1.63 13.99 7.22
C ASP A 103 -0.46 13.11 7.66
N TYR A 104 0.42 12.68 6.75
CA TYR A 104 1.49 11.72 7.02
C TYR A 104 2.84 12.22 6.53
N GLU A 105 3.74 12.48 7.47
CA GLU A 105 5.14 12.71 7.17
C GLU A 105 5.84 11.35 6.92
N VAL A 106 6.51 11.23 5.77
CA VAL A 106 7.18 10.00 5.38
C VAL A 106 8.68 10.14 5.63
N ILE A 107 9.21 9.27 6.48
CA ILE A 107 10.63 9.24 6.87
C ILE A 107 11.12 7.80 6.68
N ALA A 108 12.14 7.60 5.85
CA ALA A 108 12.74 6.28 5.67
C ALA A 108 13.33 5.77 6.99
N GLY A 109 12.97 4.52 7.34
CA GLY A 109 13.52 3.83 8.51
C GLY A 109 14.82 3.09 8.21
N ASP A 110 15.31 2.33 9.20
CA ASP A 110 16.65 1.72 9.20
C ASP A 110 16.90 0.75 8.04
N ASP A 111 15.91 -0.04 7.62
CA ASP A 111 16.03 -1.06 6.56
C ASP A 111 15.62 -0.56 5.17
N ALA A 112 14.98 0.61 5.08
CA ALA A 112 14.62 1.26 3.83
C ALA A 112 15.66 2.34 3.49
N ALA A 113 16.24 2.26 2.29
CA ALA A 113 17.17 3.29 1.82
C ALA A 113 16.45 4.63 1.60
N LYS A 114 15.19 4.60 1.19
CA LYS A 114 14.29 5.74 1.01
C LYS A 114 12.83 5.32 1.13
N ALA A 115 11.98 6.25 1.53
CA ALA A 115 10.53 6.12 1.46
C ALA A 115 9.96 7.38 0.81
N GLN A 116 9.08 7.23 -0.19
CA GLN A 116 8.46 8.37 -0.87
C GLN A 116 7.16 8.03 -1.58
N TRP A 117 6.39 9.08 -1.88
CA TRP A 117 5.18 9.01 -2.68
C TRP A 117 5.48 9.08 -4.18
N PHE A 118 4.82 8.23 -4.96
CA PHE A 118 4.89 8.22 -6.43
C PHE A 118 3.51 8.39 -7.03
N PRO A 119 3.33 9.24 -8.06
CA PRO A 119 2.08 9.26 -8.82
C PRO A 119 1.74 7.86 -9.35
N VAL A 120 0.48 7.45 -9.20
CA VAL A 120 0.05 6.08 -9.57
C VAL A 120 0.20 5.78 -11.06
N ASP A 121 0.16 6.81 -11.91
CA ASP A 121 0.36 6.72 -13.36
C ASP A 121 1.85 6.75 -13.78
N MET A 122 2.78 6.99 -12.84
CA MET A 122 4.23 7.09 -13.08
C MET A 122 5.04 6.22 -12.12
N LEU A 123 4.55 5.03 -11.80
CA LEU A 123 5.24 4.11 -10.89
C LEU A 123 6.53 3.56 -11.51
N PRO A 124 7.61 3.43 -10.72
CA PRO A 124 8.81 2.74 -11.15
C PRO A 124 8.59 1.22 -11.25
N ASP A 125 9.58 0.50 -11.80
CA ASP A 125 9.61 -0.96 -11.73
C ASP A 125 9.66 -1.42 -10.29
N LEU A 126 8.67 -2.20 -9.86
CA LEU A 126 8.58 -2.73 -8.51
C LEU A 126 9.29 -4.08 -8.36
N ALA A 127 9.77 -4.33 -7.15
CA ALA A 127 10.33 -5.61 -6.75
C ALA A 127 9.22 -6.69 -6.66
N PHE A 128 9.62 -7.95 -6.73
CA PHE A 128 8.74 -9.12 -6.58
C PHE A 128 7.53 -9.06 -7.53
N ASP A 129 6.37 -9.43 -7.01
CA ASP A 129 5.06 -9.33 -7.68
C ASP A 129 4.26 -8.10 -7.23
N HIS A 130 4.92 -7.09 -6.67
CA HIS A 130 4.26 -5.91 -6.10
C HIS A 130 3.44 -5.13 -7.12
N SER A 131 3.83 -5.12 -8.39
CA SER A 131 3.01 -4.52 -9.46
C SER A 131 1.63 -5.18 -9.59
N GLU A 132 1.54 -6.50 -9.39
CA GLU A 132 0.27 -7.23 -9.38
C GLU A 132 -0.57 -6.85 -8.15
N ILE A 133 0.06 -6.77 -6.98
CA ILE A 133 -0.61 -6.35 -5.73
C ILE A 133 -1.20 -4.95 -5.89
N VAL A 134 -0.41 -3.98 -6.42
CA VAL A 134 -0.85 -2.60 -6.66
C VAL A 134 -2.03 -2.56 -7.63
N ARG A 135 -2.00 -3.33 -8.72
CA ARG A 135 -3.10 -3.41 -9.68
C ARG A 135 -4.39 -3.86 -9.01
N VAL A 136 -4.35 -4.95 -8.24
CA VAL A 136 -5.52 -5.48 -7.51
C VAL A 136 -6.02 -4.46 -6.48
N ALA A 137 -5.12 -3.80 -5.76
CA ALA A 137 -5.47 -2.78 -4.77
C ALA A 137 -6.14 -1.55 -5.42
N LEU A 138 -5.63 -1.11 -6.59
CA LEU A 138 -6.21 0.00 -7.33
C LEU A 138 -7.62 -0.32 -7.86
N ASP A 139 -7.82 -1.54 -8.37
CA ASP A 139 -9.13 -2.01 -8.81
C ASP A 139 -10.12 -2.05 -7.61
N LYS A 140 -9.67 -2.52 -6.44
CA LYS A 140 -10.46 -2.51 -5.20
C LYS A 140 -10.79 -1.08 -4.74
N LEU A 141 -9.82 -0.16 -4.79
CA LEU A 141 -10.04 1.25 -4.44
C LEU A 141 -11.07 1.92 -5.35
N ARG A 142 -10.97 1.68 -6.68
CA ARG A 142 -11.93 2.17 -7.67
C ARG A 142 -13.33 1.65 -7.44
N TRP A 143 -13.45 0.37 -7.09
CA TRP A 143 -14.72 -0.21 -6.71
C TRP A 143 -15.27 0.46 -5.43
N LYS A 144 -14.44 0.57 -4.39
CA LYS A 144 -14.85 1.16 -3.10
C LYS A 144 -15.33 2.61 -3.26
N ILE A 145 -14.60 3.45 -3.98
CA ILE A 145 -14.99 4.86 -4.14
C ILE A 145 -16.29 5.02 -4.92
N THR A 146 -16.62 4.04 -5.76
CA THR A 146 -17.88 4.05 -6.54
C THR A 146 -19.10 3.68 -5.68
N TYR A 147 -18.93 2.75 -4.74
CA TYR A 147 -20.05 2.15 -3.99
C TYR A 147 -20.07 2.52 -2.50
N GLU A 148 -18.99 3.08 -1.97
CA GLU A 148 -18.85 3.51 -0.58
C GLU A 148 -18.55 5.03 -0.51
N PRO A 149 -18.96 5.72 0.56
CA PRO A 149 -18.69 7.16 0.73
C PRO A 149 -17.22 7.45 1.10
N LEU A 150 -16.28 6.74 0.47
CA LEU A 150 -14.86 6.76 0.81
C LEU A 150 -14.23 8.14 0.59
N ALA A 151 -14.63 8.86 -0.46
CA ALA A 151 -14.12 10.19 -0.77
C ALA A 151 -14.33 11.19 0.39
N PHE A 152 -15.42 11.05 1.16
CA PHE A 152 -15.71 11.96 2.25
C PHE A 152 -14.75 11.82 3.45
N ARG A 153 -14.01 10.71 3.55
CA ARG A 153 -12.95 10.52 4.57
C ARG A 153 -11.74 11.42 4.33
N LEU A 154 -11.56 11.88 3.07
CA LEU A 154 -10.45 12.74 2.68
C LEU A 154 -10.80 14.23 2.71
N LEU A 155 -12.06 14.56 2.95
CA LEU A 155 -12.57 15.93 2.92
C LEU A 155 -12.62 16.50 4.33
N ASN A 156 -12.43 17.81 4.44
CA ASN A 156 -12.70 18.55 5.66
C ASN A 156 -14.21 18.60 5.93
N LYS A 157 -14.62 19.07 7.13
CA LYS A 157 -16.05 19.23 7.49
C LYS A 157 -16.81 20.11 6.48
N GLU A 158 -16.14 21.14 5.98
CA GLU A 158 -16.64 22.02 4.92
C GLU A 158 -15.84 21.72 3.64
N PHE A 159 -16.53 21.36 2.57
CA PHE A 159 -15.94 21.02 1.29
C PHE A 159 -16.78 21.52 0.12
N THR A 160 -16.16 21.63 -1.03
CA THR A 160 -16.82 22.00 -2.28
C THR A 160 -17.07 20.78 -3.16
N MET A 161 -18.07 20.84 -4.03
CA MET A 161 -18.30 19.78 -5.04
C MET A 161 -17.09 19.60 -5.97
N THR A 162 -16.29 20.63 -6.17
CA THR A 162 -15.05 20.54 -6.95
C THR A 162 -14.04 19.62 -6.25
N GLN A 163 -13.89 19.70 -4.93
CA GLN A 163 -13.00 18.80 -4.19
C GLN A 163 -13.46 17.34 -4.26
N VAL A 164 -14.78 17.11 -4.12
CA VAL A 164 -15.34 15.77 -4.31
C VAL A 164 -15.01 15.25 -5.71
N GLN A 165 -15.30 16.02 -6.75
CA GLN A 165 -15.00 15.66 -8.15
C GLN A 165 -13.52 15.32 -8.34
N THR A 166 -12.61 16.13 -7.79
CA THR A 166 -11.16 15.93 -7.92
C THR A 166 -10.71 14.58 -7.34
N ILE A 167 -11.25 14.18 -6.19
CA ILE A 167 -10.95 12.87 -5.58
C ILE A 167 -11.42 11.73 -6.49
N TYR A 168 -12.68 11.80 -6.98
CA TYR A 168 -13.20 10.77 -7.88
C TYR A 168 -12.40 10.69 -9.18
N GLU A 169 -12.07 11.84 -9.79
CA GLU A 169 -11.24 11.89 -11.00
C GLU A 169 -9.85 11.30 -10.79
N ALA A 170 -9.20 11.59 -9.64
CA ALA A 170 -7.89 11.07 -9.31
C ALA A 170 -7.90 9.54 -9.15
N VAL A 171 -8.91 8.99 -8.45
CA VAL A 171 -8.99 7.53 -8.21
C VAL A 171 -9.43 6.77 -9.45
N LEU A 172 -10.44 7.28 -10.18
CA LEU A 172 -11.00 6.60 -11.35
C LEU A 172 -10.16 6.80 -12.62
N GLY A 173 -9.24 7.78 -12.61
CA GLY A 173 -8.39 8.09 -13.76
C GLY A 173 -9.14 8.67 -14.94
N GLN A 174 -10.28 9.33 -14.71
CA GLN A 174 -11.12 9.90 -15.75
C GLN A 174 -11.68 11.27 -15.35
N LYS A 175 -11.92 12.13 -16.33
CA LYS A 175 -12.51 13.45 -16.10
C LYS A 175 -14.04 13.39 -16.19
N PHE A 176 -14.70 14.15 -15.32
CA PHE A 176 -16.16 14.26 -15.30
C PHE A 176 -16.62 15.63 -15.80
N ASP A 177 -17.66 15.65 -16.65
CA ASP A 177 -18.32 16.90 -17.01
C ASP A 177 -19.28 17.31 -15.87
N ARG A 178 -19.16 18.56 -15.42
CA ARG A 178 -20.02 19.12 -14.34
C ARG A 178 -21.51 19.25 -14.73
N ARG A 179 -21.83 19.03 -16.00
CA ARG A 179 -23.19 19.17 -16.53
C ARG A 179 -23.99 17.88 -16.55
N ASN A 180 -23.39 16.78 -16.12
CA ASN A 180 -24.04 15.45 -16.03
C ASN A 180 -24.21 15.03 -14.59
#